data_f09a5ec9a4d2cd0a05a8ff08c77949f7
#
_entry.id   f09a5ec9a4d2cd0a05a8ff08c77949f7
#
_cell.length_a   1.000
_cell.length_b   1.000
_cell.length_c   1.000
_cell.angle_alpha   90.00
_cell.angle_beta   90.00
_cell.angle_gamma   90.00
#
_symmetry.space_group_name_H-M   'P 1'
#
loop_
_entity.id
_entity.type
_entity.pdbx_description
1 polymer ?
#
loop_
_entity_poly.entity_id
_entity_poly.type
_entity_poly.pdbx_seq_one_letter_code
_entity_poly.pdbx_strand_id
1 'polypeptide(L)'
;MRLMHAALPGMLERRSGTILNIASVSAVMPRSTYGAAKSWQVQFSRWASGAYRGRGVTVTAVCPGYTHTDFHARLGLARGEEGIPDWLWLEAPRVVEESLRDAERRKAVSVPSKRYTAIWTVAQLAPSGLMARLAARGR
;
A
#
# COMPACT_ATOMS: atom_id res chain seq x y z
N MET A 1 -7.07 -9.37 7.86
CA MET A 1 -7.88 -10.55 7.45
C MET A 1 -9.20 -10.67 8.22
N ARG A 2 -9.19 -10.76 9.57
CA ARG A 2 -10.43 -10.97 10.36
C ARG A 2 -11.53 -9.94 10.05
N LEU A 3 -11.21 -8.65 10.04
CA LEU A 3 -12.17 -7.58 9.76
C LEU A 3 -12.76 -7.69 8.34
N MET A 4 -11.92 -7.98 7.35
CA MET A 4 -12.38 -8.17 5.98
C MET A 4 -13.31 -9.40 5.88
N HIS A 5 -12.92 -10.51 6.51
CA HIS A 5 -13.74 -11.73 6.53
C HIS A 5 -15.11 -11.47 7.19
N ALA A 6 -15.16 -10.69 8.26
CA ALA A 6 -16.40 -10.35 8.96
C ALA A 6 -17.30 -9.38 8.15
N ALA A 7 -16.69 -8.42 7.44
CA ALA A 7 -17.45 -7.42 6.67
C ALA A 7 -17.94 -7.91 5.31
N LEU A 8 -17.19 -8.82 4.68
CA LEU A 8 -17.41 -9.24 3.31
C LEU A 8 -18.78 -9.89 3.03
N PRO A 9 -19.33 -10.80 3.87
CA PRO A 9 -20.64 -11.40 3.60
C PRO A 9 -21.74 -10.37 3.41
N GLY A 10 -21.91 -9.43 4.33
CA GLY A 10 -22.91 -8.38 4.21
C GLY A 10 -22.68 -7.40 3.05
N MET A 11 -21.41 -7.16 2.67
CA MET A 11 -21.10 -6.36 1.47
C MET A 11 -21.49 -7.09 0.19
N LEU A 12 -21.30 -8.40 0.13
CA LEU A 12 -21.66 -9.23 -1.02
C LEU A 12 -23.17 -9.38 -1.15
N GLU A 13 -23.89 -9.54 -0.04
CA GLU A 13 -25.34 -9.65 -0.01
C GLU A 13 -26.01 -8.39 -0.58
N ARG A 14 -25.62 -7.20 -0.10
CA ARG A 14 -26.16 -5.92 -0.60
C ARG A 14 -25.51 -5.46 -1.91
N ARG A 15 -24.54 -6.22 -2.46
CA ARG A 15 -23.76 -5.91 -3.68
C ARG A 15 -23.09 -4.52 -3.65
N SER A 16 -22.69 -4.08 -2.48
CA SER A 16 -22.08 -2.77 -2.26
C SER A 16 -21.12 -2.79 -1.08
N GLY A 17 -19.88 -2.34 -1.31
CA GLY A 17 -18.89 -2.19 -0.26
C GLY A 17 -17.53 -1.77 -0.80
N THR A 18 -16.73 -1.14 0.08
CA THR A 18 -15.35 -0.77 -0.22
C THR A 18 -14.46 -1.17 0.93
N ILE A 19 -13.37 -1.85 0.62
CA ILE A 19 -12.34 -2.30 1.56
C ILE A 19 -11.02 -1.68 1.16
N LEU A 20 -10.42 -0.91 2.06
CA LEU A 20 -9.07 -0.35 1.91
C LEU A 20 -8.10 -1.11 2.82
N ASN A 21 -7.16 -1.83 2.24
CA ASN A 21 -6.08 -2.50 2.95
C ASN A 21 -4.84 -1.61 2.94
N ILE A 22 -4.44 -1.10 4.10
CA ILE A 22 -3.28 -0.21 4.21
C ILE A 22 -1.99 -1.03 4.13
N ALA A 23 -1.43 -1.08 2.94
CA ALA A 23 -0.14 -1.70 2.64
C ALA A 23 1.02 -0.68 2.80
N SER A 24 1.97 -0.62 1.86
CA SER A 24 3.09 0.32 1.81
C SER A 24 3.80 0.21 0.47
N VAL A 25 4.50 1.26 0.04
CA VAL A 25 5.45 1.18 -1.08
C VAL A 25 6.59 0.18 -0.82
N SER A 26 6.87 -0.16 0.43
CA SER A 26 7.83 -1.22 0.80
C SER A 26 7.44 -2.60 0.28
N ALA A 27 6.18 -2.78 -0.15
CA ALA A 27 5.70 -4.02 -0.74
C ALA A 27 6.44 -4.45 -2.02
N VAL A 28 7.06 -3.52 -2.74
CA VAL A 28 7.86 -3.82 -3.94
C VAL A 28 9.36 -3.92 -3.65
N MET A 29 9.77 -3.77 -2.38
CA MET A 29 11.17 -3.83 -1.94
C MET A 29 11.38 -5.04 -1.01
N PRO A 30 12.11 -6.09 -1.44
CA PRO A 30 12.33 -7.29 -0.61
C PRO A 30 13.43 -7.06 0.44
N ARG A 31 13.28 -6.03 1.31
CA ARG A 31 14.33 -5.62 2.27
C ARG A 31 14.10 -6.09 3.70
N SER A 32 12.87 -6.52 4.03
CA SER A 32 12.50 -6.83 5.40
C SER A 32 11.26 -7.71 5.48
N THR A 33 11.03 -8.33 6.63
CA THR A 33 9.79 -9.05 6.94
C THR A 33 8.56 -8.13 6.82
N TYR A 34 8.72 -6.84 7.17
CA TYR A 34 7.69 -5.83 6.95
C TYR A 34 7.32 -5.69 5.46
N GLY A 35 8.31 -5.53 4.57
CA GLY A 35 8.10 -5.47 3.12
C GLY A 35 7.43 -6.74 2.58
N ALA A 36 7.86 -7.92 3.05
CA ALA A 36 7.25 -9.20 2.68
C ALA A 36 5.77 -9.28 3.11
N ALA A 37 5.44 -8.88 4.34
CA ALA A 37 4.06 -8.83 4.82
C ALA A 37 3.20 -7.84 4.01
N LYS A 38 3.74 -6.66 3.66
CA LYS A 38 3.06 -5.67 2.83
C LYS A 38 2.91 -6.14 1.38
N SER A 39 3.87 -6.87 0.83
CA SER A 39 3.75 -7.51 -0.49
C SER A 39 2.62 -8.54 -0.51
N TRP A 40 2.55 -9.42 0.49
CA TRP A 40 1.44 -10.33 0.65
C TRP A 40 0.09 -9.60 0.67
N GLN A 41 -0.01 -8.52 1.43
CA GLN A 41 -1.22 -7.72 1.55
C GLN A 41 -1.67 -7.11 0.20
N VAL A 42 -0.70 -6.65 -0.62
CA VAL A 42 -0.96 -6.16 -1.98
C VAL A 42 -1.46 -7.28 -2.89
N GLN A 43 -0.80 -8.44 -2.91
CA GLN A 43 -1.22 -9.56 -3.75
C GLN A 43 -2.59 -10.09 -3.35
N PHE A 44 -2.85 -10.20 -2.05
CA PHE A 44 -4.16 -10.57 -1.55
C PHE A 44 -5.25 -9.58 -2.02
N SER A 45 -4.99 -8.27 -1.93
CA SER A 45 -5.95 -7.25 -2.36
C SER A 45 -6.20 -7.27 -3.86
N ARG A 46 -5.18 -7.54 -4.68
CA ARG A 46 -5.31 -7.72 -6.13
C ARG A 46 -6.22 -8.90 -6.46
N TRP A 47 -5.97 -10.05 -5.82
CA TRP A 47 -6.82 -11.24 -5.96
C TRP A 47 -8.26 -10.93 -5.55
N ALA A 48 -8.47 -10.35 -4.36
CA ALA A 48 -9.78 -10.03 -3.83
C ALA A 48 -10.52 -8.99 -4.69
N SER A 49 -9.81 -8.01 -5.24
CA SER A 49 -10.37 -7.06 -6.20
C SER A 49 -10.93 -7.78 -7.44
N GLY A 50 -10.19 -8.73 -8.01
CA GLY A 50 -10.66 -9.53 -9.13
C GLY A 50 -11.88 -10.39 -8.76
N ALA A 51 -11.83 -11.07 -7.60
CA ALA A 51 -12.86 -11.99 -7.15
C ALA A 51 -14.21 -11.31 -6.82
N TYR A 52 -14.17 -10.07 -6.30
CA TYR A 52 -15.38 -9.43 -5.74
C TYR A 52 -15.89 -8.23 -6.54
N ARG A 53 -15.11 -7.69 -7.49
CA ARG A 53 -15.48 -6.53 -8.31
C ARG A 53 -16.83 -6.73 -9.04
N GLY A 54 -17.03 -7.88 -9.67
CA GLY A 54 -18.28 -8.24 -10.36
C GLY A 54 -19.47 -8.41 -9.43
N ARG A 55 -19.21 -8.52 -8.13
CA ARG A 55 -20.20 -8.67 -7.06
C ARG A 55 -20.48 -7.37 -6.30
N GLY A 56 -20.03 -6.23 -6.83
CA GLY A 56 -20.30 -4.90 -6.26
C GLY A 56 -19.36 -4.48 -5.13
N VAL A 57 -18.31 -5.27 -4.82
CA VAL A 57 -17.36 -4.92 -3.75
C VAL A 57 -16.01 -4.50 -4.35
N THR A 58 -15.54 -3.33 -3.93
CA THR A 58 -14.22 -2.81 -4.27
C THR A 58 -13.22 -3.19 -3.17
N VAL A 59 -12.06 -3.75 -3.56
CA VAL A 59 -10.95 -4.01 -2.64
C VAL A 59 -9.71 -3.34 -3.20
N THR A 60 -9.12 -2.43 -2.42
CA THR A 60 -7.96 -1.63 -2.83
C THR A 60 -6.83 -1.78 -1.81
N ALA A 61 -5.63 -2.16 -2.25
CA ALA A 61 -4.42 -1.99 -1.47
C ALA A 61 -3.95 -0.55 -1.57
N VAL A 62 -3.89 0.16 -0.47
CA VAL A 62 -3.31 1.51 -0.39
C VAL A 62 -1.84 1.37 -0.02
N CYS A 63 -0.96 1.86 -0.88
CA CYS A 63 0.49 1.75 -0.75
C CYS A 63 1.13 3.14 -0.57
N PRO A 64 0.99 3.77 0.61
CA PRO A 64 1.60 5.07 0.86
C PRO A 64 3.12 4.93 0.95
N GLY A 65 3.81 6.04 0.64
CA GLY A 65 5.19 6.27 1.00
C GLY A 65 5.34 6.79 2.43
N TYR A 66 6.46 7.42 2.73
CA TYR A 66 6.67 8.12 3.99
C TYR A 66 5.59 9.18 4.18
N THR A 67 4.86 9.10 5.27
CA THR A 67 3.71 9.96 5.55
C THR A 67 3.79 10.48 6.97
N HIS A 68 3.60 11.78 7.14
CA HIS A 68 3.57 12.41 8.46
C HIS A 68 2.38 11.90 9.28
N THR A 69 2.68 11.02 10.22
CA THR A 69 1.74 10.39 11.16
C THR A 69 2.50 9.99 12.42
N ASP A 70 1.80 9.54 13.45
CA ASP A 70 2.42 9.01 14.67
C ASP A 70 3.11 7.63 14.47
N PHE A 71 3.12 7.10 13.25
CA PHE A 71 3.66 5.77 12.97
C PHE A 71 5.15 5.67 13.34
N HIS A 72 5.96 6.65 12.92
CA HIS A 72 7.40 6.67 13.19
C HIS A 72 7.70 6.94 14.67
N ALA A 73 6.94 7.82 15.30
CA ALA A 73 7.05 8.07 16.73
C ALA A 73 6.76 6.81 17.56
N ARG A 74 5.78 6.00 17.17
CA ARG A 74 5.48 4.71 17.81
C ARG A 74 6.57 3.65 17.61
N LEU A 75 7.44 3.82 16.62
CA LEU A 75 8.63 2.98 16.40
C LEU A 75 9.86 3.50 17.17
N GLY A 76 9.71 4.55 17.98
CA GLY A 76 10.79 5.14 18.75
C GLY A 76 11.71 6.07 17.93
N LEU A 77 11.29 6.48 16.73
CA LEU A 77 12.04 7.41 15.89
C LEU A 77 11.52 8.83 16.08
N ALA A 78 12.38 9.76 16.48
CA ALA A 78 12.02 11.16 16.54
C ALA A 78 11.91 11.74 15.12
N ARG A 79 11.08 12.76 14.98
CA ARG A 79 10.88 13.43 13.69
C ARG A 79 12.20 14.04 13.20
N GLY A 80 12.63 13.64 12.00
CA GLY A 80 13.89 14.07 11.39
C GLY A 80 15.05 13.09 11.60
N GLU A 81 14.92 12.07 12.46
CA GLU A 81 15.95 11.05 12.68
C GLU A 81 15.85 9.87 11.68
N GLU A 82 14.82 9.85 10.87
CA GLU A 82 14.57 8.77 9.92
C GLU A 82 15.55 8.74 8.74
N GLY A 83 16.38 9.77 8.57
CA GLY A 83 17.32 9.89 7.45
C GLY A 83 16.65 9.96 6.07
N ILE A 84 15.39 10.33 6.03
CA ILE A 84 14.56 10.39 4.83
C ILE A 84 14.51 11.84 4.34
N PRO A 85 14.87 12.12 3.08
CA PRO A 85 14.77 13.47 2.51
C PRO A 85 13.34 14.00 2.57
N ASP A 86 13.20 15.31 2.91
CA ASP A 86 11.89 15.97 3.09
C ASP A 86 10.97 15.83 1.87
N TRP A 87 11.53 15.83 0.67
CA TRP A 87 10.75 15.70 -0.55
C TRP A 87 10.05 14.33 -0.71
N LEU A 88 10.41 13.33 0.09
CA LEU A 88 9.72 12.03 0.13
C LEU A 88 8.54 12.00 1.09
N TRP A 89 8.44 12.96 1.99
CA TRP A 89 7.35 12.98 2.96
C TRP A 89 6.04 13.46 2.33
N LEU A 90 4.96 12.80 2.71
CA LEU A 90 3.59 13.08 2.27
C LEU A 90 2.75 13.55 3.47
N GLU A 91 1.77 14.38 3.18
CA GLU A 91 0.75 14.77 4.14
C GLU A 91 -0.38 13.74 4.17
N ALA A 92 -0.77 13.28 5.38
CA ALA A 92 -1.77 12.24 5.56
C ALA A 92 -3.13 12.57 4.90
N PRO A 93 -3.69 13.80 4.98
CA PRO A 93 -4.95 14.13 4.32
C PRO A 93 -4.90 13.89 2.80
N ARG A 94 -3.79 14.26 2.15
CA ARG A 94 -3.61 14.05 0.72
C ARG A 94 -3.54 12.56 0.36
N VAL A 95 -2.83 11.77 1.17
CA VAL A 95 -2.75 10.31 0.99
C VAL A 95 -4.15 9.70 1.06
N VAL A 96 -4.95 10.10 2.03
CA VAL A 96 -6.33 9.63 2.20
C VAL A 96 -7.19 10.00 0.99
N GLU A 97 -7.18 11.27 0.59
CA GLU A 97 -7.98 11.76 -0.54
C GLU A 97 -7.65 11.03 -1.84
N GLU A 98 -6.36 10.90 -2.20
CA GLU A 98 -5.94 10.20 -3.40
C GLU A 98 -6.33 8.71 -3.35
N SER A 99 -6.22 8.07 -2.18
CA SER A 99 -6.58 6.66 -1.98
C SER A 99 -8.08 6.40 -2.12
N LEU A 100 -8.91 7.27 -1.57
CA LEU A 100 -10.36 7.19 -1.70
C LEU A 100 -10.79 7.37 -3.15
N ARG A 101 -10.24 8.37 -3.85
CA ARG A 101 -10.49 8.60 -5.27
C ARG A 101 -10.10 7.41 -6.14
N ASP A 102 -8.98 6.75 -5.82
CA ASP A 102 -8.56 5.53 -6.52
C ASP A 102 -9.48 4.35 -6.24
N ALA A 103 -9.99 4.21 -5.01
CA ALA A 103 -10.96 3.18 -4.65
C ALA A 103 -12.32 3.41 -5.35
N GLU A 104 -12.79 4.65 -5.48
CA GLU A 104 -13.98 5.01 -6.26
C GLU A 104 -13.84 4.59 -7.73
N ARG A 105 -12.63 4.72 -8.28
CA ARG A 105 -12.28 4.24 -9.63
C ARG A 105 -12.04 2.73 -9.68
N ARG A 106 -12.27 2.03 -8.58
CA ARG A 106 -12.12 0.58 -8.43
C ARG A 106 -10.71 0.07 -8.79
N LYS A 107 -9.67 0.84 -8.47
CA LYS A 107 -8.29 0.38 -8.62
C LYS A 107 -7.97 -0.66 -7.56
N ALA A 108 -7.35 -1.77 -7.97
CA ALA A 108 -6.90 -2.81 -7.03
C ALA A 108 -5.71 -2.35 -6.16
N VAL A 109 -4.92 -1.39 -6.67
CA VAL A 109 -3.77 -0.81 -5.98
C VAL A 109 -3.81 0.70 -6.16
N SER A 110 -3.67 1.43 -5.05
CA SER A 110 -3.48 2.87 -4.99
C SER A 110 -2.09 3.17 -4.46
N VAL A 111 -1.32 3.96 -5.21
CA VAL A 111 -0.01 4.47 -4.79
C VAL A 111 -0.11 6.00 -4.76
N PRO A 112 -0.48 6.59 -3.62
CA PRO A 112 -0.64 8.03 -3.51
C PRO A 112 0.66 8.78 -3.84
N SER A 113 0.54 9.90 -4.56
CA SER A 113 1.63 10.72 -5.09
C SER A 113 2.28 10.17 -6.38
N LYS A 114 2.38 11.06 -7.37
CA LYS A 114 3.01 10.76 -8.68
C LYS A 114 4.46 10.27 -8.55
N ARG A 115 5.23 10.83 -7.60
CA ARG A 115 6.63 10.41 -7.35
C ARG A 115 6.71 8.97 -6.84
N TYR A 116 5.82 8.59 -5.92
CA TYR A 116 5.77 7.20 -5.46
C TYR A 116 5.21 6.24 -6.49
N THR A 117 4.27 6.69 -7.33
CA THR A 117 3.81 5.92 -8.49
C THR A 117 4.97 5.63 -9.45
N ALA A 118 5.82 6.62 -9.73
CA ALA A 118 7.02 6.41 -10.56
C ALA A 118 8.00 5.42 -9.92
N ILE A 119 8.33 5.59 -8.63
CA ILE A 119 9.20 4.67 -7.87
C ILE A 119 8.63 3.25 -7.90
N TRP A 120 7.34 3.11 -7.65
CA TRP A 120 6.62 1.84 -7.68
C TRP A 120 6.73 1.15 -9.03
N THR A 121 6.45 1.88 -10.11
CA THR A 121 6.50 1.36 -11.48
C THR A 121 7.90 0.89 -11.85
N VAL A 122 8.93 1.72 -11.56
CA VAL A 122 10.33 1.35 -11.80
C VAL A 122 10.72 0.10 -11.00
N ALA A 123 10.34 0.02 -9.72
CA ALA A 123 10.64 -1.14 -8.88
C ALA A 123 9.96 -2.43 -9.38
N GLN A 124 8.75 -2.33 -9.93
CA GLN A 124 8.06 -3.50 -10.51
C GLN A 124 8.67 -3.97 -11.83
N LEU A 125 9.25 -3.07 -12.62
CA LEU A 125 9.90 -3.40 -13.89
C LEU A 125 11.36 -3.85 -13.72
N ALA A 126 11.96 -3.57 -12.55
CA ALA A 126 13.36 -3.92 -12.29
C ALA A 126 13.53 -5.44 -12.17
N PRO A 127 14.59 -6.02 -12.78
CA PRO A 127 14.91 -7.43 -12.63
C PRO A 127 15.07 -7.81 -11.16
N SER A 128 14.52 -8.96 -10.76
CA SER A 128 14.56 -9.44 -9.36
C SER A 128 15.97 -9.50 -8.77
N GLY A 129 16.97 -9.87 -9.59
CA GLY A 129 18.38 -9.90 -9.18
C GLY A 129 18.96 -8.51 -8.86
N LEU A 130 18.54 -7.45 -9.58
CA LEU A 130 18.95 -6.07 -9.27
C LEU A 130 18.33 -5.61 -7.95
N MET A 131 17.04 -5.88 -7.76
CA MET A 131 16.33 -5.53 -6.51
C MET A 131 16.92 -6.26 -5.30
N ALA A 132 17.30 -7.53 -5.44
CA ALA A 132 17.99 -8.30 -4.40
C ALA A 132 19.35 -7.69 -4.03
N ARG A 133 20.16 -7.28 -5.02
CA ARG A 133 21.47 -6.61 -4.81
C ARG A 133 21.33 -5.26 -4.10
N LEU A 134 20.35 -4.45 -4.50
CA LEU A 134 20.05 -3.18 -3.83
C LEU A 134 19.55 -3.39 -2.38
N ALA A 135 18.76 -4.43 -2.15
CA ALA A 135 18.31 -4.82 -0.81
C ALA A 135 19.47 -5.25 0.10
N ALA A 136 20.47 -5.96 -0.44
CA ALA A 136 21.63 -6.42 0.34
C ALA A 136 22.60 -5.29 0.74
N ARG A 137 22.67 -4.19 -0.02
CA ARG A 137 23.55 -3.04 0.25
C ARG A 137 23.02 -2.06 1.32
N GLY A 138 21.79 -2.22 1.74
CA GLY A 138 21.13 -1.33 2.72
C GLY A 138 21.02 -1.91 4.13
N ARG A 139 21.88 -2.86 4.48
CA ARG A 139 22.00 -3.41 5.86
C ARG A 139 23.23 -2.85 6.54
#